data_2f6084515e1d1ee82f82f591710336f9
#
_entry.id   2f6084515e1d1ee82f82f591710336f9
#
_cell.length_a   1.000
_cell.length_b   1.000
_cell.length_c   1.000
_cell.angle_alpha   90.00
_cell.angle_beta   90.00
_cell.angle_gamma   90.00
#
_symmetry.space_group_name_H-M   'P 1'
#
loop_
_entity.id
_entity.type
_entity.pdbx_description
1 polymer ?
#
loop_
_entity_poly.entity_id
_entity_poly.type
_entity_poly.pdbx_seq_one_letter_code
_entity_poly.pdbx_strand_id
1 'polypeptide(L)'
;ERDPAQAVRGADVVVTDTWVSMHDPVSARERRHNQLRPYQVNEMLMSMAKPDALFMHCLPAHRDDEATSGVMDGPHSVIFDEAENRLHAQKAIMKWCLGQ
;
A
#
# COMPACT_ATOMS: atom_id res chain seq x y z
N GLU A 1 9.51 -0.53 -14.01
CA GLU A 1 10.68 -1.02 -13.25
C GLU A 1 10.29 -2.24 -12.42
N ARG A 2 11.09 -3.29 -12.47
CA ARG A 2 10.83 -4.53 -11.73
C ARG A 2 11.59 -4.61 -10.41
N ASP A 3 12.70 -3.88 -10.30
CA ASP A 3 13.45 -3.80 -9.04
C ASP A 3 12.80 -2.77 -8.12
N PRO A 4 12.22 -3.19 -6.98
CA PRO A 4 11.53 -2.28 -6.08
C PRO A 4 12.44 -1.18 -5.54
N ALA A 5 13.71 -1.48 -5.29
CA ALA A 5 14.67 -0.47 -4.82
C ALA A 5 14.89 0.64 -5.84
N GLN A 6 14.94 0.31 -7.11
CA GLN A 6 15.05 1.31 -8.18
C GLN A 6 13.73 2.06 -8.38
N ALA A 7 12.60 1.35 -8.24
CA ALA A 7 11.28 1.94 -8.44
C ALA A 7 10.96 3.02 -7.41
N VAL A 8 11.32 2.81 -6.14
CA VAL A 8 11.00 3.77 -5.06
C VAL A 8 12.00 4.92 -4.94
N ARG A 9 13.13 4.84 -5.62
CA ARG A 9 14.18 5.86 -5.52
C ARG A 9 13.63 7.24 -5.92
N GLY A 10 13.64 8.17 -4.97
CA GLY A 10 13.13 9.52 -5.18
C GLY A 10 11.60 9.61 -5.29
N ALA A 11 10.87 8.57 -4.90
CA ALA A 11 9.41 8.59 -4.90
C ALA A 11 8.86 9.50 -3.81
N ASP A 12 7.78 10.19 -4.13
CA ASP A 12 7.02 11.00 -3.18
C ASP A 12 6.00 10.17 -2.40
N VAL A 13 5.49 9.10 -3.02
CA VAL A 13 4.48 8.21 -2.45
C VAL A 13 4.83 6.77 -2.76
N VAL A 14 4.76 5.92 -1.77
CA VAL A 14 4.90 4.46 -1.90
C VAL A 14 3.56 3.83 -1.55
N VAL A 15 2.97 3.12 -2.49
CA VAL A 15 1.65 2.50 -2.34
C VAL A 15 1.78 1.00 -2.50
N THR A 16 1.12 0.26 -1.63
CA THR A 16 0.97 -1.20 -1.78
C THR A 16 -0.46 -1.64 -1.49
N ASP A 17 -0.77 -2.86 -1.85
CA ASP A 17 -2.06 -3.50 -1.62
C ASP A 17 -1.83 -4.92 -1.09
N THR A 18 -2.91 -5.59 -0.68
CA THR A 18 -2.84 -6.97 -0.20
C THR A 18 -2.34 -7.91 -1.30
N TRP A 19 -1.51 -8.86 -0.89
CA TRP A 19 -1.00 -9.87 -1.84
C TRP A 19 -2.02 -10.96 -2.13
N VAL A 20 -2.88 -11.25 -1.16
CA VAL A 20 -3.86 -12.35 -1.23
C VAL A 20 -5.23 -11.84 -0.86
N SER A 21 -6.17 -11.97 -1.79
CA SER A 21 -7.57 -11.65 -1.55
C SER A 21 -8.22 -12.71 -0.66
N MET A 22 -9.25 -12.33 0.10
CA MET A 22 -10.06 -13.25 0.89
C MET A 22 -10.72 -14.34 0.04
N HIS A 23 -10.86 -14.09 -1.27
CA HIS A 23 -11.47 -15.02 -2.23
C HIS A 23 -10.46 -15.96 -2.88
N ASP A 24 -9.16 -15.78 -2.63
CA ASP A 24 -8.12 -16.62 -3.24
C ASP A 24 -8.08 -18.02 -2.56
N PRO A 25 -7.87 -19.09 -3.34
CA PRO A 25 -7.69 -20.43 -2.77
C PRO A 25 -6.49 -20.48 -1.82
N VAL A 26 -6.64 -21.24 -0.71
CA VAL A 26 -5.56 -21.41 0.28
C VAL A 26 -4.27 -21.95 -0.37
N SER A 27 -4.40 -22.83 -1.36
CA SER A 27 -3.26 -23.41 -2.08
C SER A 27 -2.46 -22.38 -2.88
N ALA A 28 -3.08 -21.27 -3.30
CA ALA A 28 -2.41 -20.22 -4.05
C ALA A 28 -1.70 -19.19 -3.15
N ARG A 29 -2.04 -19.14 -1.86
CA ARG A 29 -1.53 -18.12 -0.92
C ARG A 29 -0.03 -18.20 -0.72
N GLU A 30 0.47 -19.39 -0.38
CA GLU A 30 1.89 -19.61 -0.13
C GLU A 30 2.74 -19.27 -1.36
N ARG A 31 2.32 -19.75 -2.52
CA ARG A 31 2.99 -19.46 -3.79
C ARG A 31 3.04 -17.97 -4.06
N ARG A 32 1.94 -17.26 -3.85
CA ARG A 32 1.85 -15.82 -4.08
C ARG A 32 2.73 -15.04 -3.09
N HIS A 33 2.72 -15.43 -1.81
CA HIS A 33 3.60 -14.85 -0.80
C HIS A 33 5.07 -14.99 -1.19
N ASN A 34 5.48 -16.17 -1.64
CA ASN A 34 6.86 -16.41 -2.05
C ASN A 34 7.27 -15.57 -3.27
N GLN A 35 6.35 -15.39 -4.22
CA GLN A 35 6.60 -14.57 -5.40
C GLN A 35 6.66 -13.07 -5.10
N LEU A 36 5.88 -12.59 -4.15
CA LEU A 36 5.76 -11.17 -3.84
C LEU A 36 6.66 -10.70 -2.70
N ARG A 37 7.25 -11.63 -1.94
CA ARG A 37 8.14 -11.30 -0.82
C ARG A 37 9.22 -10.28 -1.16
N PRO A 38 9.88 -10.32 -2.33
CA PRO A 38 10.87 -9.31 -2.70
C PRO A 38 10.31 -7.90 -2.83
N TYR A 39 8.99 -7.76 -2.92
CA TYR A 39 8.29 -6.48 -3.09
C TYR A 39 7.69 -5.96 -1.78
N GLN A 40 7.95 -6.61 -0.66
CA GLN A 40 7.48 -6.12 0.64
C GLN A 40 7.98 -4.69 0.90
N VAL A 41 7.08 -3.83 1.33
CA VAL A 41 7.45 -2.48 1.76
C VAL A 41 7.92 -2.57 3.21
N ASN A 42 9.21 -2.43 3.40
CA ASN A 42 9.87 -2.44 4.70
C ASN A 42 10.62 -1.12 4.93
N GLU A 43 11.22 -0.99 6.09
CA GLU A 43 11.93 0.22 6.49
C GLU A 43 13.08 0.55 5.54
N MET A 44 13.80 -0.46 5.06
CA MET A 44 14.88 -0.28 4.11
C MET A 44 14.37 0.29 2.79
N LEU A 45 13.28 -0.27 2.26
CA LEU A 45 12.68 0.20 1.01
C LEU A 45 12.19 1.64 1.16
N MET A 46 11.50 1.96 2.26
CA MET A 46 11.05 3.32 2.54
C MET A 46 12.21 4.31 2.65
N SER A 47 13.35 3.90 3.19
CA SER A 47 14.53 4.76 3.30
C SER A 47 15.12 5.19 1.95
N MET A 48 14.81 4.45 0.88
CA MET A 48 15.26 4.76 -0.48
C MET A 48 14.35 5.77 -1.19
N ALA A 49 13.14 5.97 -0.71
CA ALA A 49 12.23 7.01 -1.17
C ALA A 49 12.68 8.38 -0.61
N LYS A 50 11.98 9.44 -0.99
CA LYS A 50 12.28 10.76 -0.42
C LYS A 50 12.08 10.76 1.11
N PRO A 51 12.82 11.61 1.86
CA PRO A 51 12.70 11.67 3.32
C PRO A 51 11.30 11.99 3.82
N ASP A 52 10.51 12.71 3.02
CA ASP A 52 9.13 13.10 3.31
C ASP A 52 8.09 12.26 2.54
N ALA A 53 8.50 11.16 1.95
CA ALA A 53 7.61 10.26 1.22
C ALA A 53 6.49 9.73 2.12
N LEU A 54 5.31 9.60 1.55
CA LEU A 54 4.15 9.02 2.23
C LEU A 54 4.03 7.54 1.91
N PHE A 55 3.60 6.75 2.89
CA PHE A 55 3.22 5.35 2.69
C PHE A 55 1.69 5.22 2.72
N MET A 56 1.14 4.56 1.71
CA MET A 56 -0.30 4.40 1.54
C MET A 56 -0.68 2.93 1.36
N HIS A 57 -1.82 2.54 1.91
CA HIS A 57 -2.44 1.23 1.76
C HIS A 57 -3.95 1.40 1.89
N CYS A 58 -4.70 0.79 0.99
CA CYS A 58 -6.16 0.95 0.95
C CYS A 58 -6.91 0.20 2.06
N LEU A 59 -6.21 -0.68 2.80
CA LEU A 59 -6.78 -1.56 3.83
C LEU A 59 -7.88 -2.49 3.26
N PRO A 60 -8.10 -3.68 3.86
CA PRO A 60 -7.38 -4.22 5.02
C PRO A 60 -5.94 -4.61 4.69
N ALA A 61 -5.04 -4.51 5.66
CA ALA A 61 -3.64 -4.84 5.52
C ALA A 61 -3.28 -6.08 6.33
N HIS A 62 -2.24 -6.81 5.88
CA HIS A 62 -1.67 -7.96 6.59
C HIS A 62 -0.27 -7.59 7.04
N ARG A 63 -0.10 -7.39 8.35
CA ARG A 63 1.16 -6.98 8.93
C ARG A 63 2.27 -7.98 8.62
N ASP A 64 3.40 -7.47 8.20
CA ASP A 64 4.60 -8.21 7.86
C ASP A 64 4.48 -9.09 6.61
N ASP A 65 3.37 -8.99 5.89
CA ASP A 65 3.22 -9.51 4.53
C ASP A 65 3.61 -8.42 3.51
N GLU A 66 2.64 -7.69 2.97
CA GLU A 66 2.88 -6.66 1.95
C GLU A 66 3.62 -5.43 2.48
N ALA A 67 3.50 -5.15 3.78
CA ALA A 67 4.29 -4.13 4.46
C ALA A 67 4.56 -4.53 5.90
N THR A 68 5.68 -4.08 6.45
CA THR A 68 6.03 -4.34 7.85
C THR A 68 5.17 -3.51 8.80
N SER A 69 5.01 -3.99 10.02
CA SER A 69 4.31 -3.24 11.08
C SER A 69 4.95 -1.88 11.33
N GLY A 70 6.28 -1.80 11.26
CA GLY A 70 7.00 -0.53 11.45
C GLY A 70 6.70 0.51 10.37
N VAL A 71 6.50 0.08 9.13
CA VAL A 71 6.10 0.97 8.03
C VAL A 71 4.64 1.38 8.19
N MET A 72 3.76 0.44 8.49
CA MET A 72 2.31 0.72 8.64
C MET A 72 2.02 1.70 9.77
N ASP A 73 2.74 1.61 10.87
CA ASP A 73 2.54 2.43 12.07
C ASP A 73 3.57 3.58 12.17
N GLY A 74 4.48 3.68 11.20
CA GLY A 74 5.58 4.62 11.21
C GLY A 74 5.20 6.04 10.79
N PRO A 75 6.18 6.97 10.82
CA PRO A 75 5.93 8.39 10.57
C PRO A 75 5.56 8.72 9.13
N HIS A 76 5.82 7.82 8.18
CA HIS A 76 5.46 8.01 6.76
C HIS A 76 4.04 7.57 6.45
N SER A 77 3.41 6.81 7.35
CA SER A 77 2.13 6.16 7.08
C SER A 77 0.95 7.13 7.16
N VAL A 78 0.15 7.13 6.10
CA VAL A 78 -1.14 7.85 6.03
C VAL A 78 -2.27 6.89 5.65
N ILE A 79 -2.14 5.61 6.05
CA ILE A 79 -3.06 4.55 5.66
C ILE A 79 -4.51 4.80 6.09
N PHE A 80 -4.71 5.37 7.27
CA PHE A 80 -6.05 5.66 7.77
C PHE A 80 -6.68 6.88 7.06
N ASP A 81 -5.88 7.89 6.74
CA ASP A 81 -6.34 9.04 5.96
C ASP A 81 -6.73 8.60 4.55
N GLU A 82 -5.95 7.71 3.92
CA GLU A 82 -6.30 7.16 2.63
C GLU A 82 -7.62 6.37 2.69
N ALA A 83 -7.77 5.50 3.67
CA ALA A 83 -8.98 4.69 3.81
C ALA A 83 -10.22 5.56 4.05
N GLU A 84 -10.11 6.61 4.86
CA GLU A 84 -11.19 7.56 5.09
C GLU A 84 -11.54 8.34 3.81
N ASN A 85 -10.54 8.79 3.07
CA ASN A 85 -10.74 9.57 1.85
C ASN A 85 -11.43 8.79 0.73
N ARG A 86 -11.46 7.49 0.78
CA ARG A 86 -12.28 6.68 -0.12
C ARG A 86 -13.76 7.07 -0.01
N LEU A 87 -14.25 7.27 1.20
CA LEU A 87 -15.62 7.75 1.43
C LEU A 87 -15.82 9.14 0.84
N HIS A 88 -14.94 10.06 1.15
CA HIS A 88 -15.06 11.46 0.73
C HIS A 88 -14.94 11.62 -0.79
N ALA A 89 -14.00 10.93 -1.40
CA ALA A 89 -13.80 10.97 -2.85
C ALA A 89 -15.00 10.41 -3.61
N GLN A 90 -15.50 9.25 -3.19
CA GLN A 90 -16.67 8.63 -3.82
C GLN A 90 -17.92 9.46 -3.65
N LYS A 91 -18.11 10.04 -2.47
CA LYS A 91 -19.24 10.96 -2.20
C LYS A 91 -19.17 12.19 -3.11
N ALA A 92 -18.00 12.77 -3.29
CA ALA A 92 -17.80 13.92 -4.17
C ALA A 92 -18.07 13.57 -5.64
N ILE A 93 -17.61 12.41 -6.10
CA ILE A 93 -17.86 11.92 -7.46
C ILE A 93 -19.36 11.72 -7.69
N MET A 94 -20.06 11.09 -6.75
CA MET A 94 -21.50 10.89 -6.84
C MET A 94 -22.25 12.23 -6.92
N LYS A 95 -21.87 13.18 -6.08
CA LYS A 95 -22.44 14.52 -6.08
C LYS A 95 -22.24 15.20 -7.44
N TRP A 96 -21.03 15.10 -8.00
CA TRP A 96 -20.71 15.67 -9.30
C TRP A 96 -21.54 15.02 -10.43
N CYS A 97 -21.64 13.68 -10.43
CA CYS A 97 -22.43 12.95 -11.41
C CYS A 97 -23.92 13.30 -11.36
N LEU A 98 -24.44 13.64 -10.19
CA LEU A 98 -25.84 14.05 -10.00
C LEU A 98 -26.08 15.54 -10.29
N GLY A 99 -25.05 16.28 -10.69
CA GLY A 99 -25.14 17.69 -11.04
C GLY A 99 -25.34 18.62 -9.84
N GLN A 100 -24.90 18.19 -8.68
CA GLN A 100 -25.10 18.96 -7.45
C GLN A 100 -23.84 19.63 -6.92
#